data_dfde02c3710fc702483fc4c0072c3c9e
#
_entry.id   dfde02c3710fc702483fc4c0072c3c9e
#
_cell.length_a   1.000
_cell.length_b   1.000
_cell.length_c   1.000
_cell.angle_alpha   90.00
_cell.angle_beta   90.00
_cell.angle_gamma   90.00
#
_symmetry.space_group_name_H-M   'P 1'
#
loop_
_entity.id
_entity.type
_entity.pdbx_description
1 polymer ?
#
loop_
_entity_poly.entity_id
_entity_poly.type
_entity_poly.pdbx_seq_one_letter_code
_entity_poly.pdbx_strand_id
1 'polypeptide(L)'
;MIWEHRTLKRRRLRDLPPVDAVAPIDDGDPVPDRLVPLGYEKKDTAGSLGLLVGSIVVGFALDGLYRRVHGFMFRHRVSNIGSHRGSILSAMIVWDFLYYWNHRWMHEVRLFWADHVAHHSGRRYNLSTALRQTWSGVLTTWVYWPMSLLGYRYSTFLKARQLNLLYQYWIHTEAIDRLPEPIEKIFNTPSHHRVHHGANKQYIDKNYGGILIIWDRFFKTFEPEIRQVQYGLTKNIRTNNPVKMAYGEFVNIAKDVVSADNLNDRLKYVFAGPGWQPDTIRPEPAFS
;
A
#
# COMPACT_ATOMS: atom_id res chain seq x y z
N MET A 1 -17.31 7.54 -6.19
CA MET A 1 -17.17 8.68 -5.27
C MET A 1 -18.51 9.30 -4.85
N ILE A 2 -19.41 9.77 -5.77
CA ILE A 2 -20.70 10.40 -5.36
C ILE A 2 -21.59 9.42 -4.58
N TRP A 3 -21.77 8.19 -5.07
CA TRP A 3 -22.53 7.15 -4.38
C TRP A 3 -21.93 6.85 -3.00
N GLU A 4 -20.64 6.64 -2.93
CA GLU A 4 -19.93 6.37 -1.68
C GLU A 4 -20.08 7.51 -0.67
N HIS A 5 -19.89 8.77 -1.09
CA HIS A 5 -20.08 9.93 -0.22
C HIS A 5 -21.48 9.99 0.41
N ARG A 6 -22.54 9.66 -0.37
CA ARG A 6 -23.90 9.57 0.14
C ARG A 6 -24.09 8.41 1.11
N THR A 7 -23.45 7.27 0.83
CA THR A 7 -23.53 6.07 1.67
C THR A 7 -22.81 6.29 2.99
N LEU A 8 -21.61 6.85 2.98
CA LEU A 8 -20.81 7.12 4.18
C LEU A 8 -21.52 8.06 5.16
N LYS A 9 -22.24 9.06 4.66
CA LYS A 9 -23.04 9.98 5.50
C LYS A 9 -24.19 9.29 6.26
N ARG A 10 -24.67 8.15 5.80
CA ARG A 10 -25.80 7.42 6.36
C ARG A 10 -25.40 6.18 7.13
N ARG A 11 -24.16 5.73 6.98
CA ARG A 11 -23.68 4.49 7.55
C ARG A 11 -23.23 4.69 8.98
N ARG A 12 -23.70 3.80 9.89
CA ARG A 12 -22.99 3.53 11.13
C ARG A 12 -21.92 2.48 10.86
N LEU A 13 -20.73 2.68 11.39
CA LEU A 13 -19.71 1.63 11.40
C LEU A 13 -20.25 0.45 12.21
N ARG A 14 -19.78 -0.75 11.88
CA ARG A 14 -20.06 -1.95 12.67
C ARG A 14 -19.69 -1.65 14.13
N ASP A 15 -20.49 -2.19 15.03
CA ASP A 15 -20.23 -2.06 16.47
C ASP A 15 -19.03 -2.97 16.85
N LEU A 16 -17.88 -2.60 16.35
CA LEU A 16 -16.62 -3.26 16.69
C LEU A 16 -16.10 -2.63 17.98
N PRO A 17 -15.43 -3.42 18.85
CA PRO A 17 -14.77 -2.88 20.01
C PRO A 17 -13.88 -1.70 19.64
N PRO A 18 -13.81 -0.66 20.50
CA PRO A 18 -12.93 0.47 20.28
C PRO A 18 -11.47 -0.01 20.12
N VAL A 19 -10.66 0.83 19.55
CA VAL A 19 -9.23 0.62 19.45
C VAL A 19 -8.68 0.42 20.85
N ASP A 20 -8.06 -0.73 21.15
CA ASP A 20 -7.24 -0.83 22.36
C ASP A 20 -6.20 0.27 22.27
N ALA A 21 -5.93 0.96 23.39
CA ALA A 21 -5.05 2.11 23.42
C ALA A 21 -3.81 1.87 22.57
N VAL A 22 -3.87 2.31 21.34
CA VAL A 22 -2.73 2.33 20.43
C VAL A 22 -1.73 3.25 21.09
N ALA A 23 -0.47 2.93 20.98
CA ALA A 23 0.57 3.90 21.24
C ALA A 23 0.10 5.23 20.63
N PRO A 24 0.02 6.33 21.38
CA PRO A 24 -0.58 7.56 20.90
C PRO A 24 0.04 7.87 19.55
N ILE A 25 -0.83 8.07 18.54
CA ILE A 25 -0.34 8.67 17.31
C ILE A 25 0.24 10.00 17.77
N ASP A 26 1.55 10.18 17.60
CA ASP A 26 2.34 11.27 18.17
C ASP A 26 2.00 12.64 17.52
N ASP A 27 0.73 12.93 17.34
CA ASP A 27 0.24 14.19 16.79
C ASP A 27 -0.71 14.95 17.74
N GLY A 28 -0.91 14.43 18.95
CA GLY A 28 -1.73 15.08 19.97
C GLY A 28 -3.23 15.10 19.64
N ASP A 29 -3.65 14.59 18.50
CA ASP A 29 -5.06 14.48 18.17
C ASP A 29 -5.64 13.22 18.81
N PRO A 30 -6.71 13.33 19.61
CA PRO A 30 -7.38 12.15 20.16
C PRO A 30 -7.85 11.26 19.04
N VAL A 31 -7.64 9.95 19.18
CA VAL A 31 -8.30 8.96 18.31
C VAL A 31 -9.79 9.10 18.53
N PRO A 32 -10.56 9.56 17.56
CA PRO A 32 -11.99 9.68 17.77
C PRO A 32 -12.57 8.28 17.92
N ASP A 33 -13.35 8.08 18.99
CA ASP A 33 -14.26 6.93 19.06
C ASP A 33 -15.30 7.10 17.95
N ARG A 34 -15.11 6.39 16.83
CA ARG A 34 -15.82 6.65 15.60
C ARG A 34 -16.95 5.66 15.40
N LEU A 35 -18.17 6.10 15.66
CA LEU A 35 -19.37 5.37 15.26
C LEU A 35 -19.76 5.62 13.78
N VAL A 36 -19.11 6.57 13.12
CA VAL A 36 -19.39 6.95 11.72
C VAL A 36 -18.13 7.16 10.90
N PRO A 37 -18.14 6.83 9.60
CA PRO A 37 -17.03 7.11 8.70
C PRO A 37 -16.73 8.62 8.63
N LEU A 38 -15.43 8.98 8.57
CA LEU A 38 -15.04 10.39 8.39
C LEU A 38 -15.34 10.95 6.99
N GLY A 39 -15.57 10.08 6.01
CA GLY A 39 -15.93 10.47 4.63
C GLY A 39 -14.81 11.25 3.92
N TYR A 40 -15.21 12.20 3.07
CA TYR A 40 -14.32 12.99 2.23
C TYR A 40 -14.00 14.35 2.83
N GLU A 41 -12.75 14.80 2.64
CA GLU A 41 -12.30 16.17 2.90
C GLU A 41 -11.67 16.76 1.63
N LYS A 42 -11.92 18.02 1.33
CA LYS A 42 -11.47 18.67 0.08
C LYS A 42 -9.94 18.68 -0.09
N LYS A 43 -9.19 19.05 0.97
CA LYS A 43 -7.73 19.13 0.92
C LYS A 43 -7.10 17.75 0.79
N ASP A 44 -7.59 16.77 1.54
CA ASP A 44 -7.14 15.38 1.49
C ASP A 44 -7.41 14.76 0.10
N THR A 45 -8.62 14.93 -0.43
CA THR A 45 -8.99 14.49 -1.78
C THR A 45 -8.16 15.17 -2.86
N ALA A 46 -7.90 16.48 -2.75
CA ALA A 46 -7.03 17.20 -3.68
C ALA A 46 -5.59 16.67 -3.66
N GLY A 47 -5.04 16.37 -2.47
CA GLY A 47 -3.74 15.73 -2.32
C GLY A 47 -3.69 14.35 -3.01
N SER A 48 -4.74 13.54 -2.83
CA SER A 48 -4.89 12.23 -3.48
C SER A 48 -4.91 12.34 -5.01
N LEU A 49 -5.67 13.30 -5.55
CA LEU A 49 -5.71 13.58 -6.99
C LEU A 49 -4.36 14.11 -7.51
N GLY A 50 -3.67 14.94 -6.74
CA GLY A 50 -2.32 15.41 -7.08
C GLY A 50 -1.33 14.25 -7.19
N LEU A 51 -1.38 13.28 -6.28
CA LEU A 51 -0.55 12.07 -6.34
C LEU A 51 -0.89 11.24 -7.59
N LEU A 52 -2.17 11.06 -7.93
CA LEU A 52 -2.57 10.37 -9.15
C LEU A 52 -2.01 11.06 -10.41
N VAL A 53 -2.19 12.38 -10.53
CA VAL A 53 -1.70 13.13 -11.69
C VAL A 53 -0.20 12.99 -11.84
N GLY A 54 0.56 13.16 -10.76
CA GLY A 54 2.00 12.98 -10.79
C GLY A 54 2.43 11.56 -11.17
N SER A 55 1.74 10.54 -10.67
CA SER A 55 2.03 9.14 -11.06
C SER A 55 1.78 8.85 -12.54
N ILE A 56 0.75 9.47 -13.12
CA ILE A 56 0.47 9.39 -14.55
C ILE A 56 1.59 10.03 -15.35
N VAL A 57 2.02 11.24 -14.97
CA VAL A 57 3.12 11.97 -15.66
C VAL A 57 4.41 11.16 -15.59
N VAL A 58 4.79 10.68 -14.41
CA VAL A 58 5.98 9.83 -14.24
C VAL A 58 5.86 8.52 -15.02
N GLY A 59 4.68 7.89 -15.00
CA GLY A 59 4.40 6.67 -15.76
C GLY A 59 4.62 6.86 -17.27
N PHE A 60 4.15 7.97 -17.84
CA PHE A 60 4.41 8.31 -19.25
C PHE A 60 5.89 8.57 -19.53
N ALA A 61 6.56 9.31 -18.64
CA ALA A 61 7.99 9.61 -18.79
C ALA A 61 8.86 8.36 -18.77
N LEU A 62 8.48 7.34 -17.98
CA LEU A 62 9.23 6.10 -17.81
C LEU A 62 8.77 4.95 -18.73
N ASP A 63 7.66 5.08 -19.46
CA ASP A 63 7.10 3.99 -20.30
C ASP A 63 8.12 3.44 -21.30
N GLY A 64 8.91 4.31 -21.95
CA GLY A 64 9.97 3.90 -22.86
C GLY A 64 11.05 3.05 -22.19
N LEU A 65 11.43 3.37 -20.96
CA LEU A 65 12.37 2.57 -20.17
C LEU A 65 11.76 1.21 -19.81
N TYR A 66 10.53 1.18 -19.33
CA TYR A 66 9.83 -0.04 -18.97
C TYR A 66 9.67 -0.99 -20.18
N ARG A 67 9.31 -0.47 -21.36
CA ARG A 67 9.23 -1.25 -22.60
C ARG A 67 10.58 -1.86 -22.97
N ARG A 68 11.66 -1.10 -22.84
CA ARG A 68 13.02 -1.60 -23.15
C ARG A 68 13.43 -2.73 -22.21
N VAL A 69 13.25 -2.55 -20.91
CA VAL A 69 13.60 -3.54 -19.89
C VAL A 69 12.76 -4.81 -20.07
N HIS A 70 11.44 -4.69 -20.15
CA HIS A 70 10.56 -5.84 -20.39
C HIS A 70 10.85 -6.51 -21.73
N GLY A 71 11.15 -5.75 -22.79
CA GLY A 71 11.57 -6.28 -24.08
C GLY A 71 12.88 -7.05 -24.02
N PHE A 72 13.86 -6.54 -23.26
CA PHE A 72 15.11 -7.26 -23.00
C PHE A 72 14.84 -8.58 -22.26
N MET A 73 14.11 -8.58 -21.16
CA MET A 73 13.76 -9.79 -20.39
C MET A 73 12.96 -10.78 -21.27
N PHE A 74 12.03 -10.31 -22.07
CA PHE A 74 11.24 -11.14 -22.95
C PHE A 74 12.07 -11.82 -24.06
N ARG A 75 13.16 -11.20 -24.54
CA ARG A 75 14.08 -11.87 -25.47
C ARG A 75 14.78 -13.07 -24.84
N HIS A 76 15.00 -13.05 -23.53
CA HIS A 76 15.62 -14.13 -22.74
C HIS A 76 14.60 -15.06 -22.07
N ARG A 77 13.37 -15.06 -22.54
CA ARG A 77 12.28 -15.84 -21.94
C ARG A 77 12.51 -17.35 -22.06
N VAL A 78 12.07 -18.07 -21.04
CA VAL A 78 12.14 -19.54 -20.95
C VAL A 78 10.94 -20.23 -21.63
N SER A 79 9.85 -19.49 -21.89
CA SER A 79 8.64 -19.99 -22.55
C SER A 79 7.99 -18.91 -23.42
N ASN A 80 6.93 -19.27 -24.16
CA ASN A 80 6.13 -18.33 -24.94
C ASN A 80 4.65 -18.55 -24.63
N ILE A 81 4.15 -17.83 -23.64
CA ILE A 81 2.78 -17.99 -23.13
C ILE A 81 1.74 -17.36 -24.08
N GLY A 82 2.18 -16.41 -24.93
CA GLY A 82 1.29 -15.74 -25.88
C GLY A 82 0.39 -14.67 -25.27
N SER A 83 -0.76 -14.40 -25.92
CA SER A 83 -1.68 -13.32 -25.53
C SER A 83 -3.16 -13.70 -25.63
N HIS A 84 -3.50 -14.99 -25.55
CA HIS A 84 -4.88 -15.48 -25.55
C HIS A 84 -5.56 -15.25 -24.17
N ARG A 85 -6.87 -15.51 -24.05
CA ARG A 85 -7.62 -15.27 -22.80
C ARG A 85 -7.05 -16.02 -21.59
N GLY A 86 -6.61 -17.27 -21.76
CA GLY A 86 -5.96 -18.05 -20.70
C GLY A 86 -4.64 -17.45 -20.23
N SER A 87 -3.86 -16.83 -21.13
CA SER A 87 -2.61 -16.14 -20.74
C SER A 87 -2.86 -14.87 -19.94
N ILE A 88 -4.00 -14.19 -20.14
CA ILE A 88 -4.36 -13.03 -19.30
C ILE A 88 -4.71 -13.50 -17.88
N LEU A 89 -5.49 -14.57 -17.74
CA LEU A 89 -5.85 -15.11 -16.42
C LEU A 89 -4.61 -15.58 -15.66
N SER A 90 -3.74 -16.37 -16.30
CA SER A 90 -2.48 -16.80 -15.66
C SER A 90 -1.57 -15.62 -15.34
N ALA A 91 -1.51 -14.59 -16.20
CA ALA A 91 -0.75 -13.38 -15.92
C ALA A 91 -1.30 -12.62 -14.71
N MET A 92 -2.62 -12.57 -14.52
CA MET A 92 -3.24 -11.95 -13.32
C MET A 92 -2.83 -12.69 -12.05
N ILE A 93 -2.82 -14.03 -12.06
CA ILE A 93 -2.41 -14.82 -10.88
C ILE A 93 -0.94 -14.60 -10.58
N VAL A 94 -0.07 -14.68 -11.59
CA VAL A 94 1.38 -14.44 -11.40
C VAL A 94 1.66 -13.01 -10.97
N TRP A 95 0.96 -12.03 -11.58
CA TRP A 95 1.11 -10.62 -11.21
C TRP A 95 0.67 -10.39 -9.78
N ASP A 96 -0.46 -10.96 -9.34
CA ASP A 96 -1.01 -10.83 -7.99
C ASP A 96 -0.10 -11.47 -6.92
N PHE A 97 0.51 -12.61 -7.24
CA PHE A 97 1.55 -13.23 -6.41
C PHE A 97 2.78 -12.34 -6.25
N LEU A 98 3.28 -11.79 -7.35
CA LEU A 98 4.42 -10.86 -7.32
C LEU A 98 4.06 -9.55 -6.63
N TYR A 99 2.81 -9.09 -6.79
CA TYR A 99 2.29 -7.92 -6.09
C TYR A 99 2.30 -8.13 -4.57
N TYR A 100 1.88 -9.30 -4.08
CA TYR A 100 1.95 -9.62 -2.64
C TYR A 100 3.37 -9.41 -2.10
N TRP A 101 4.39 -9.93 -2.76
CA TRP A 101 5.79 -9.78 -2.34
C TRP A 101 6.27 -8.33 -2.46
N ASN A 102 5.96 -7.67 -3.58
CA ASN A 102 6.28 -6.26 -3.76
C ASN A 102 5.67 -5.40 -2.65
N HIS A 103 4.40 -5.60 -2.37
CA HIS A 103 3.64 -4.85 -1.38
C HIS A 103 4.16 -5.12 0.04
N ARG A 104 4.45 -6.37 0.36
CA ARG A 104 5.07 -6.75 1.63
C ARG A 104 6.44 -6.08 1.82
N TRP A 105 7.31 -6.10 0.81
CA TRP A 105 8.60 -5.42 0.90
C TRP A 105 8.46 -3.90 0.99
N MET A 106 7.44 -3.31 0.38
CA MET A 106 7.12 -1.89 0.55
C MET A 106 6.78 -1.53 2.01
N HIS A 107 6.36 -2.47 2.83
CA HIS A 107 6.14 -2.28 4.26
C HIS A 107 7.33 -2.66 5.13
N GLU A 108 8.08 -3.69 4.75
CA GLU A 108 9.16 -4.26 5.57
C GLU A 108 10.53 -3.60 5.32
N VAL A 109 10.72 -2.88 4.20
CA VAL A 109 11.99 -2.21 3.84
C VAL A 109 11.76 -0.71 3.70
N ARG A 110 12.47 0.10 4.50
CA ARG A 110 12.22 1.54 4.60
C ARG A 110 12.37 2.28 3.27
N LEU A 111 13.35 1.91 2.42
CA LEU A 111 13.51 2.51 1.09
C LEU A 111 12.27 2.29 0.22
N PHE A 112 11.66 1.11 0.28
CA PHE A 112 10.45 0.81 -0.49
C PHE A 112 9.20 1.37 0.17
N TRP A 113 9.19 1.45 1.52
CA TRP A 113 8.17 2.18 2.25
C TRP A 113 8.10 3.65 1.87
N ALA A 114 9.24 4.29 1.60
CA ALA A 114 9.29 5.68 1.15
C ALA A 114 8.51 5.92 -0.15
N ASP A 115 8.40 4.88 -1.01
CA ASP A 115 7.54 4.89 -2.19
C ASP A 115 6.05 4.68 -1.85
N HIS A 116 5.73 4.01 -0.74
CA HIS A 116 4.37 3.58 -0.39
C HIS A 116 3.71 4.41 0.72
N VAL A 117 4.49 5.08 1.55
CA VAL A 117 4.02 5.84 2.73
C VAL A 117 2.94 6.87 2.38
N ALA A 118 3.03 7.52 1.20
CA ALA A 118 2.02 8.47 0.73
C ALA A 118 0.64 7.83 0.59
N HIS A 119 0.57 6.56 0.18
CA HIS A 119 -0.66 5.78 0.06
C HIS A 119 -1.33 5.58 1.43
N HIS A 120 -0.56 5.25 2.47
CA HIS A 120 -1.05 5.03 3.83
C HIS A 120 -1.26 6.32 4.63
N SER A 121 -0.77 7.47 4.16
CA SER A 121 -0.79 8.72 4.92
C SER A 121 -2.17 9.36 5.11
N GLY A 122 -3.23 8.80 4.49
CA GLY A 122 -4.59 9.30 4.59
C GLY A 122 -5.21 9.01 5.96
N ARG A 123 -5.62 10.06 6.69
CA ARG A 123 -6.41 9.92 7.94
C ARG A 123 -7.89 9.65 7.66
N ARG A 124 -8.31 9.77 6.41
CA ARG A 124 -9.65 9.46 5.91
C ARG A 124 -9.54 8.33 4.91
N TYR A 125 -10.43 7.36 5.04
CA TYR A 125 -10.41 6.19 4.18
C TYR A 125 -11.67 6.15 3.30
N ASN A 126 -11.46 6.26 2.01
CA ASN A 126 -12.51 6.29 1.00
C ASN A 126 -11.90 6.04 -0.39
N LEU A 127 -12.71 6.00 -1.46
CA LEU A 127 -12.22 5.72 -2.81
C LEU A 127 -11.11 6.67 -3.30
N SER A 128 -10.98 7.88 -2.72
CA SER A 128 -9.86 8.76 -3.08
C SER A 128 -8.52 8.29 -2.52
N THR A 129 -8.51 7.42 -1.51
CA THR A 129 -7.29 6.80 -0.97
C THR A 129 -6.61 5.93 -2.02
N ALA A 130 -7.38 5.21 -2.85
CA ALA A 130 -6.85 4.43 -3.97
C ALA A 130 -6.11 5.29 -5.02
N LEU A 131 -6.38 6.60 -5.07
CA LEU A 131 -5.74 7.54 -5.99
C LEU A 131 -4.38 8.07 -5.49
N ARG A 132 -3.98 7.74 -4.25
CA ARG A 132 -2.66 8.06 -3.69
C ARG A 132 -1.59 7.16 -4.28
N GLN A 133 -1.29 7.37 -5.56
CA GLN A 133 -0.33 6.55 -6.30
C GLN A 133 1.09 7.10 -6.14
N THR A 134 2.05 6.17 -6.14
CA THR A 134 3.47 6.46 -6.02
C THR A 134 4.06 7.15 -7.26
N TRP A 135 5.14 7.92 -7.06
CA TRP A 135 5.93 8.56 -8.12
C TRP A 135 7.29 7.87 -8.37
N SER A 136 7.71 7.00 -7.46
CA SER A 136 9.02 6.33 -7.48
C SER A 136 8.94 4.81 -7.71
N GLY A 137 7.81 4.32 -8.24
CA GLY A 137 7.57 2.89 -8.49
C GLY A 137 8.64 2.18 -9.34
N VAL A 138 9.55 2.94 -9.97
CA VAL A 138 10.74 2.39 -10.64
C VAL A 138 11.63 1.59 -9.68
N LEU A 139 11.64 1.92 -8.39
CA LEU A 139 12.44 1.25 -7.36
C LEU A 139 12.03 -0.21 -7.14
N THR A 140 10.77 -0.54 -7.40
CA THR A 140 10.22 -1.89 -7.13
C THR A 140 9.77 -2.62 -8.39
N THR A 141 9.82 -1.97 -9.58
CA THR A 141 9.34 -2.57 -10.83
C THR A 141 10.08 -3.86 -11.24
N TRP A 142 11.31 -4.06 -10.77
CA TRP A 142 12.12 -5.27 -11.03
C TRP A 142 11.46 -6.54 -10.48
N VAL A 143 10.62 -6.43 -9.46
CA VAL A 143 9.86 -7.55 -8.88
C VAL A 143 9.00 -8.23 -9.95
N TYR A 144 8.56 -7.50 -10.97
CA TYR A 144 7.68 -8.00 -12.04
C TYR A 144 8.43 -8.49 -13.29
N TRP A 145 9.75 -8.33 -13.36
CA TRP A 145 10.55 -8.81 -14.51
C TRP A 145 10.44 -10.33 -14.74
N PRO A 146 10.25 -11.18 -13.72
CA PRO A 146 10.01 -12.60 -13.92
C PRO A 146 8.85 -12.89 -14.87
N MET A 147 7.83 -12.04 -14.96
CA MET A 147 6.72 -12.22 -15.90
C MET A 147 7.21 -12.23 -17.36
N SER A 148 8.10 -11.30 -17.73
CA SER A 148 8.65 -11.25 -19.07
C SER A 148 9.59 -12.43 -19.34
N LEU A 149 10.37 -12.85 -18.35
CA LEU A 149 11.22 -14.06 -18.42
C LEU A 149 10.38 -15.35 -18.58
N LEU A 150 9.21 -15.42 -17.94
CA LEU A 150 8.26 -16.51 -18.12
C LEU A 150 7.57 -16.50 -19.48
N GLY A 151 7.70 -15.43 -20.28
CA GLY A 151 7.16 -15.33 -21.61
C GLY A 151 5.85 -14.58 -21.75
N TYR A 152 5.45 -13.79 -20.76
CA TYR A 152 4.35 -12.83 -20.89
C TYR A 152 4.81 -11.60 -21.66
N ARG A 153 4.06 -11.21 -22.69
CA ARG A 153 4.31 -9.98 -23.44
C ARG A 153 4.04 -8.75 -22.56
N TYR A 154 4.72 -7.65 -22.82
CA TYR A 154 4.52 -6.38 -22.10
C TYR A 154 3.04 -5.93 -22.09
N SER A 155 2.32 -6.11 -23.19
CA SER A 155 0.89 -5.81 -23.27
C SER A 155 0.04 -6.69 -22.34
N THR A 156 0.39 -7.96 -22.16
CA THR A 156 -0.29 -8.88 -21.22
C THR A 156 0.03 -8.50 -19.77
N PHE A 157 1.28 -8.17 -19.48
CA PHE A 157 1.71 -7.60 -18.19
C PHE A 157 0.93 -6.33 -17.84
N LEU A 158 0.82 -5.36 -18.75
CA LEU A 158 0.07 -4.12 -18.53
C LEU A 158 -1.41 -4.40 -18.24
N LYS A 159 -2.03 -5.33 -18.97
CA LYS A 159 -3.44 -5.73 -18.73
C LYS A 159 -3.63 -6.34 -17.34
N ALA A 160 -2.74 -7.25 -16.93
CA ALA A 160 -2.78 -7.84 -15.59
C ALA A 160 -2.65 -6.77 -14.51
N ARG A 161 -1.68 -5.85 -14.65
CA ARG A 161 -1.51 -4.69 -13.77
C ARG A 161 -2.76 -3.83 -13.69
N GLN A 162 -3.33 -3.44 -14.84
CA GLN A 162 -4.52 -2.59 -14.89
C GLN A 162 -5.73 -3.25 -14.23
N LEU A 163 -5.96 -4.54 -14.48
CA LEU A 163 -7.07 -5.29 -13.87
C LEU A 163 -6.90 -5.43 -12.36
N ASN A 164 -5.67 -5.66 -11.89
CA ASN A 164 -5.38 -5.73 -10.46
C ASN A 164 -5.60 -4.38 -9.77
N LEU A 165 -5.10 -3.27 -10.34
CA LEU A 165 -5.32 -1.93 -9.80
C LEU A 165 -6.79 -1.51 -9.84
N LEU A 166 -7.53 -1.90 -10.90
CA LEU A 166 -8.98 -1.65 -10.99
C LEU A 166 -9.74 -2.42 -9.89
N TYR A 167 -9.33 -3.67 -9.64
CA TYR A 167 -9.89 -4.44 -8.52
C TYR A 167 -9.61 -3.72 -7.20
N GLN A 168 -8.39 -3.31 -6.94
CA GLN A 168 -8.02 -2.66 -5.68
C GLN A 168 -8.73 -1.31 -5.48
N TYR A 169 -9.15 -0.62 -6.53
CA TYR A 169 -9.84 0.66 -6.40
C TYR A 169 -11.09 0.58 -5.51
N TRP A 170 -11.96 -0.40 -5.75
CA TRP A 170 -13.24 -0.49 -5.04
C TRP A 170 -13.13 -1.01 -3.61
N ILE A 171 -12.03 -1.67 -3.23
CA ILE A 171 -11.85 -2.13 -1.85
C ILE A 171 -11.41 -1.02 -0.89
N HIS A 172 -11.02 0.17 -1.40
CA HIS A 172 -10.67 1.32 -0.58
C HIS A 172 -11.94 2.07 -0.10
N THR A 173 -12.77 1.43 0.70
CA THR A 173 -14.00 2.06 1.17
C THR A 173 -14.46 1.56 2.54
N GLU A 174 -15.04 2.46 3.31
CA GLU A 174 -15.84 2.12 4.49
C GLU A 174 -17.33 1.93 4.14
N ALA A 175 -17.76 2.17 2.88
CA ALA A 175 -19.15 2.05 2.47
C ALA A 175 -19.66 0.60 2.36
N ILE A 176 -18.75 -0.35 2.24
CA ILE A 176 -19.02 -1.79 2.19
C ILE A 176 -18.45 -2.41 3.46
N ASP A 177 -19.28 -3.14 4.19
CA ASP A 177 -18.85 -3.83 5.39
C ASP A 177 -18.06 -5.11 5.06
N ARG A 178 -18.43 -6.20 5.57
CA ARG A 178 -17.88 -7.52 5.29
C ARG A 178 -18.70 -8.21 4.22
N LEU A 179 -18.03 -8.87 3.29
CA LEU A 179 -18.69 -9.68 2.26
C LEU A 179 -18.99 -11.10 2.82
N PRO A 180 -19.78 -11.90 2.11
CA PRO A 180 -20.02 -13.31 2.48
C PRO A 180 -18.73 -14.10 2.64
N GLU A 181 -18.70 -15.00 3.62
CA GLU A 181 -17.50 -15.74 4.03
C GLU A 181 -16.75 -16.46 2.89
N PRO A 182 -17.39 -17.08 1.89
CA PRO A 182 -16.66 -17.70 0.78
C PRO A 182 -15.82 -16.71 -0.03
N ILE A 183 -16.27 -15.44 -0.15
CA ILE A 183 -15.56 -14.37 -0.85
C ILE A 183 -14.39 -13.89 0.03
N GLU A 184 -14.64 -13.67 1.33
CA GLU A 184 -13.63 -13.24 2.31
C GLU A 184 -12.48 -14.27 2.47
N LYS A 185 -12.74 -15.56 2.21
CA LYS A 185 -11.71 -16.60 2.30
C LYS A 185 -10.69 -16.52 1.17
N ILE A 186 -11.09 -16.06 -0.01
CA ILE A 186 -10.30 -16.14 -1.25
C ILE A 186 -9.83 -14.76 -1.69
N PHE A 187 -10.70 -13.76 -1.64
CA PHE A 187 -10.45 -12.45 -2.21
C PHE A 187 -10.10 -11.41 -1.15
N ASN A 188 -9.25 -10.46 -1.52
CA ASN A 188 -9.06 -9.26 -0.73
C ASN A 188 -10.32 -8.38 -0.85
N THR A 189 -10.91 -8.01 0.27
CA THR A 189 -12.19 -7.32 0.36
C THR A 189 -12.02 -5.97 1.07
N PRO A 190 -13.03 -5.09 1.08
CA PRO A 190 -12.95 -3.86 1.86
C PRO A 190 -12.59 -4.08 3.33
N SER A 191 -13.08 -5.15 3.98
CA SER A 191 -12.76 -5.44 5.38
C SER A 191 -11.28 -5.79 5.57
N HIS A 192 -10.70 -6.56 4.66
CA HIS A 192 -9.28 -6.90 4.71
C HIS A 192 -8.38 -5.70 4.41
N HIS A 193 -8.78 -4.87 3.45
CA HIS A 193 -7.97 -3.74 3.03
C HIS A 193 -8.05 -2.56 4.01
N ARG A 194 -9.15 -2.44 4.77
CA ARG A 194 -9.21 -1.53 5.93
C ARG A 194 -8.19 -1.91 6.99
N VAL A 195 -8.07 -3.20 7.31
CA VAL A 195 -7.01 -3.70 8.22
C VAL A 195 -5.63 -3.35 7.70
N HIS A 196 -5.38 -3.56 6.40
CA HIS A 196 -4.10 -3.21 5.78
C HIS A 196 -3.74 -1.73 5.95
N HIS A 197 -4.71 -0.82 5.82
CA HIS A 197 -4.53 0.61 6.05
C HIS A 197 -4.59 1.03 7.53
N GLY A 198 -4.75 0.08 8.44
CA GLY A 198 -4.87 0.34 9.87
C GLY A 198 -3.55 0.65 10.55
N ALA A 199 -3.47 1.77 11.27
CA ALA A 199 -2.37 2.12 12.17
C ALA A 199 -2.48 1.43 13.54
N ASN A 200 -3.51 0.62 13.79
CA ASN A 200 -3.65 -0.19 14.99
C ASN A 200 -2.47 -1.17 15.11
N LYS A 201 -1.91 -1.34 16.30
CA LYS A 201 -0.74 -2.20 16.52
C LYS A 201 -0.90 -3.62 15.94
N GLN A 202 -2.08 -4.24 16.08
CA GLN A 202 -2.37 -5.58 15.55
C GLN A 202 -2.55 -5.61 14.03
N TYR A 203 -2.76 -4.47 13.37
CA TYR A 203 -3.01 -4.34 11.94
C TYR A 203 -1.77 -3.94 11.13
N ILE A 204 -0.72 -3.44 11.82
CA ILE A 204 0.54 -3.09 11.16
C ILE A 204 1.11 -4.34 10.49
N ASP A 205 1.54 -4.17 9.24
CA ASP A 205 2.18 -5.21 8.44
C ASP A 205 1.30 -6.45 8.21
N LYS A 206 0.00 -6.22 7.94
CA LYS A 206 -0.99 -7.25 7.62
C LYS A 206 -1.67 -7.02 6.27
N ASN A 207 -2.19 -8.11 5.68
CA ASN A 207 -3.10 -8.12 4.52
C ASN A 207 -2.54 -7.46 3.26
N TYR A 208 -1.40 -7.92 2.76
CA TYR A 208 -0.70 -7.36 1.59
C TYR A 208 -1.29 -7.76 0.23
N GLY A 209 -2.22 -8.71 0.18
CA GLY A 209 -2.78 -9.23 -1.08
C GLY A 209 -3.42 -8.14 -1.96
N GLY A 210 -3.25 -8.23 -3.27
CA GLY A 210 -3.91 -7.36 -4.24
C GLY A 210 -5.36 -7.77 -4.48
N ILE A 211 -5.56 -8.85 -5.26
CA ILE A 211 -6.88 -9.46 -5.51
C ILE A 211 -7.14 -10.61 -4.56
N LEU A 212 -6.14 -11.46 -4.31
CA LEU A 212 -6.28 -12.71 -3.58
C LEU A 212 -5.67 -12.59 -2.17
N ILE A 213 -6.51 -12.74 -1.15
CA ILE A 213 -6.09 -12.77 0.26
C ILE A 213 -5.46 -14.11 0.64
N ILE A 214 -5.53 -15.11 -0.23
CA ILE A 214 -4.96 -16.43 0.01
C ILE A 214 -3.44 -16.37 0.22
N TRP A 215 -2.74 -15.40 -0.37
CA TRP A 215 -1.30 -15.20 -0.16
C TRP A 215 -1.01 -14.85 1.29
N ASP A 216 -1.79 -13.93 1.87
CA ASP A 216 -1.65 -13.55 3.28
C ASP A 216 -1.92 -14.72 4.22
N ARG A 217 -2.93 -15.55 3.90
CA ARG A 217 -3.21 -16.76 4.67
C ARG A 217 -2.07 -17.76 4.58
N PHE A 218 -1.53 -17.96 3.38
CA PHE A 218 -0.43 -18.90 3.15
C PHE A 218 0.87 -18.45 3.85
N PHE A 219 1.20 -17.15 3.77
CA PHE A 219 2.41 -16.58 4.36
C PHE A 219 2.22 -16.03 5.78
N LYS A 220 1.05 -16.26 6.41
CA LYS A 220 0.74 -15.91 7.81
C LYS A 220 0.77 -14.41 8.11
N THR A 221 0.44 -13.60 7.12
CA THR A 221 0.26 -12.14 7.24
C THR A 221 -1.21 -11.71 7.29
N PHE A 222 -2.14 -12.67 7.29
CA PHE A 222 -3.57 -12.39 7.37
C PHE A 222 -4.00 -11.99 8.77
N GLU A 223 -4.79 -10.90 8.86
CA GLU A 223 -5.46 -10.46 10.08
C GLU A 223 -6.91 -10.06 9.75
N PRO A 224 -7.92 -10.56 10.48
CA PRO A 224 -9.31 -10.15 10.30
C PRO A 224 -9.59 -8.78 10.93
N GLU A 225 -10.59 -8.07 10.41
CA GLU A 225 -11.09 -6.83 11.01
C GLU A 225 -11.96 -7.15 12.25
N ILE A 226 -11.34 -7.06 13.43
CA ILE A 226 -11.97 -7.35 14.73
C ILE A 226 -12.08 -6.13 15.64
N ARG A 227 -11.44 -5.02 15.30
CA ARG A 227 -11.47 -3.73 16.01
C ARG A 227 -11.75 -2.61 15.01
N GLN A 228 -12.21 -1.47 15.51
CA GLN A 228 -12.29 -0.26 14.68
C GLN A 228 -10.93 0.08 14.12
N VAL A 229 -10.89 0.44 12.84
CA VAL A 229 -9.64 0.77 12.16
C VAL A 229 -9.32 2.24 12.36
N GLN A 230 -8.11 2.52 12.82
CA GLN A 230 -7.54 3.84 12.86
C GLN A 230 -6.67 4.03 11.62
N TYR A 231 -7.00 5.02 10.79
CA TYR A 231 -6.24 5.31 9.56
C TYR A 231 -5.19 6.37 9.76
N GLY A 232 -4.19 6.37 8.88
CA GLY A 232 -3.01 7.21 8.92
C GLY A 232 -1.76 6.40 9.25
N LEU A 233 -0.71 7.11 9.63
CA LEU A 233 0.58 6.53 9.99
C LEU A 233 0.75 6.55 11.51
N THR A 234 1.64 5.73 12.04
CA THR A 234 2.08 5.82 13.45
C THR A 234 2.70 7.18 13.76
N LYS A 235 3.33 7.80 12.76
CA LYS A 235 3.77 9.21 12.77
C LYS A 235 3.25 9.89 11.50
N ASN A 236 2.21 10.70 11.62
CA ASN A 236 1.51 11.27 10.47
C ASN A 236 2.30 12.34 9.71
N ILE A 237 2.18 12.31 8.37
CA ILE A 237 2.63 13.39 7.50
C ILE A 237 1.62 14.52 7.56
N ARG A 238 1.98 15.66 8.19
CA ARG A 238 1.07 16.80 8.40
C ARG A 238 0.98 17.71 7.16
N THR A 239 0.73 17.13 5.99
CA THR A 239 0.62 17.90 4.73
C THR A 239 -0.28 17.19 3.72
N ASN A 240 -1.00 17.97 2.92
CA ASN A 240 -1.71 17.50 1.72
C ASN A 240 -0.97 17.92 0.43
N ASN A 241 0.26 18.42 0.52
CA ASN A 241 1.07 18.72 -0.65
C ASN A 241 1.60 17.42 -1.28
N PRO A 242 1.22 17.07 -2.54
CA PRO A 242 1.56 15.78 -3.13
C PRO A 242 3.07 15.56 -3.30
N VAL A 243 3.86 16.62 -3.55
CA VAL A 243 5.32 16.51 -3.66
C VAL A 243 5.95 16.14 -2.31
N LYS A 244 5.51 16.81 -1.24
CA LYS A 244 6.00 16.50 0.12
C LYS A 244 5.56 15.10 0.57
N MET A 245 4.36 14.66 0.17
CA MET A 245 3.89 13.30 0.45
C MET A 245 4.69 12.25 -0.31
N ALA A 246 4.99 12.50 -1.60
CA ALA A 246 5.71 11.55 -2.46
C ALA A 246 7.19 11.40 -2.09
N TYR A 247 7.85 12.48 -1.63
CA TYR A 247 9.31 12.48 -1.45
C TYR A 247 9.77 12.73 0.00
N GLY A 248 8.86 13.05 0.91
CA GLY A 248 9.21 13.40 2.30
C GLY A 248 10.02 12.34 3.01
N GLU A 249 9.65 11.06 2.86
CA GLU A 249 10.36 9.96 3.51
C GLU A 249 11.73 9.69 2.89
N PHE A 250 11.91 9.90 1.59
CA PHE A 250 13.26 9.85 0.97
C PHE A 250 14.20 10.93 1.56
N VAL A 251 13.65 12.12 1.82
CA VAL A 251 14.41 13.19 2.50
C VAL A 251 14.74 12.80 3.93
N ASN A 252 13.83 12.15 4.66
CA ASN A 252 14.08 11.66 6.01
C ASN A 252 15.19 10.60 6.00
N ILE A 253 15.11 9.59 5.10
CA ILE A 253 16.17 8.59 4.93
C ILE A 253 17.53 9.26 4.68
N ALA A 254 17.58 10.22 3.76
CA ALA A 254 18.84 10.92 3.46
C ALA A 254 19.42 11.65 4.70
N LYS A 255 18.57 12.30 5.50
CA LYS A 255 18.98 12.97 6.74
C LYS A 255 19.53 11.97 7.75
N ASP A 256 18.80 10.86 7.96
CA ASP A 256 19.19 9.83 8.92
C ASP A 256 20.50 9.15 8.53
N VAL A 257 20.69 8.86 7.22
CA VAL A 257 21.95 8.31 6.69
C VAL A 257 23.13 9.26 6.89
N VAL A 258 22.92 10.57 6.67
CA VAL A 258 23.98 11.58 6.87
C VAL A 258 24.32 11.72 8.36
N SER A 259 23.31 11.65 9.26
CA SER A 259 23.50 11.80 10.70
C SER A 259 24.03 10.55 11.40
N ALA A 260 24.03 9.39 10.73
CA ALA A 260 24.45 8.13 11.33
C ALA A 260 25.98 8.04 11.51
N ASP A 261 26.40 7.60 12.69
CA ASP A 261 27.80 7.55 13.11
C ASP A 261 28.63 6.47 12.38
N ASN A 262 27.98 5.42 11.88
CA ASN A 262 28.67 4.29 11.27
C ASN A 262 27.93 3.73 10.04
N LEU A 263 28.66 2.95 9.22
CA LEU A 263 28.13 2.37 7.98
C LEU A 263 26.96 1.39 8.23
N ASN A 264 27.01 0.61 9.28
CA ASN A 264 25.95 -0.35 9.60
C ASN A 264 24.62 0.35 9.85
N ASP A 265 24.62 1.45 10.61
CA ASP A 265 23.42 2.24 10.88
C ASP A 265 22.92 2.97 9.62
N ARG A 266 23.85 3.47 8.77
CA ARG A 266 23.48 4.03 7.45
C ARG A 266 22.73 3.03 6.59
N LEU A 267 23.24 1.78 6.50
CA LEU A 267 22.58 0.71 5.74
C LEU A 267 21.22 0.34 6.36
N LYS A 268 21.14 0.27 7.69
CA LYS A 268 19.89 -0.06 8.38
C LYS A 268 18.84 1.04 8.23
N TYR A 269 19.21 2.32 8.20
CA TYR A 269 18.28 3.42 7.90
C TYR A 269 17.65 3.31 6.51
N VAL A 270 18.31 2.63 5.58
CA VAL A 270 17.81 2.41 4.22
C VAL A 270 17.01 1.09 4.10
N PHE A 271 17.56 -0.01 4.65
CA PHE A 271 17.11 -1.37 4.34
C PHE A 271 16.41 -2.09 5.49
N ALA A 272 16.51 -1.63 6.73
CA ALA A 272 15.70 -2.16 7.83
C ALA A 272 14.25 -1.69 7.74
N GLY A 273 13.39 -2.18 8.64
CA GLY A 273 11.99 -1.76 8.70
C GLY A 273 11.82 -0.26 8.99
N PRO A 274 10.71 0.37 8.57
CA PRO A 274 10.50 1.81 8.68
C PRO A 274 10.61 2.38 10.10
N GLY A 275 10.35 1.56 11.12
CA GLY A 275 10.45 1.95 12.54
C GLY A 275 11.83 1.70 13.18
N TRP A 276 12.82 1.22 12.40
CA TRP A 276 14.14 0.94 12.97
C TRP A 276 14.88 2.23 13.35
N GLN A 277 15.53 2.19 14.53
CA GLN A 277 16.45 3.20 15.01
C GLN A 277 17.63 2.56 15.72
N PRO A 278 18.82 3.21 15.76
CA PRO A 278 19.97 2.75 16.57
C PRO A 278 19.61 2.61 18.05
N ASP A 279 20.23 1.67 18.74
CA ASP A 279 19.98 1.39 20.16
C ASP A 279 20.30 2.61 21.04
N THR A 280 21.20 3.47 20.60
CA THR A 280 21.55 4.75 21.27
C THR A 280 20.40 5.77 21.30
N ILE A 281 19.39 5.62 20.40
CA ILE A 281 18.24 6.53 20.29
C ILE A 281 16.94 5.85 20.79
N ARG A 282 16.93 4.51 20.90
CA ARG A 282 15.75 3.81 21.42
C ARG A 282 15.49 4.24 22.86
N PRO A 283 14.28 4.69 23.20
CA PRO A 283 13.91 4.82 24.61
C PRO A 283 14.04 3.43 25.26
N GLU A 284 14.60 3.39 26.48
CA GLU A 284 14.61 2.16 27.27
C GLU A 284 13.20 1.54 27.30
N PRO A 285 13.06 0.20 27.19
CA PRO A 285 11.75 -0.43 27.30
C PRO A 285 11.17 -0.01 28.65
N ALA A 286 10.05 0.69 28.63
CA ALA A 286 9.27 0.96 29.83
C ALA A 286 9.03 -0.40 30.49
N PHE A 287 9.57 -0.53 31.68
CA PHE A 287 9.67 -1.73 32.53
C PHE A 287 8.62 -2.81 32.31
N SER A 288 9.11 -4.05 32.25
CA SER A 288 8.36 -5.31 32.36
C SER A 288 7.33 -5.37 33.48
#